data_3e7dff6912350d4e11d187db02c966ec
#
_entry.id   3e7dff6912350d4e11d187db02c966ec
#
_cell.length_a   1.000
_cell.length_b   1.000
_cell.length_c   1.000
_cell.angle_alpha   90.00
_cell.angle_beta   90.00
_cell.angle_gamma   90.00
#
_symmetry.space_group_name_H-M   'P 1'
#
loop_
_entity.id
_entity.type
_entity.pdbx_description
1 polymer ?
#
loop_
_entity_poly.entity_id
_entity_poly.type
_entity_poly.pdbx_seq_one_letter_code
_entity_poly.pdbx_strand_id
1 'polypeptide(L)'
;ARTTRDTIEDELVIGGIGFRFIDTAGIRETEDVVESIGIRKTFEKIEQAQVVIFLFDSSEFKVSGLKLKVELEKIRNQFPLKPLVIIGNKADKLTEIEIDNLKSDIPEILLISAKENLGVDELKNQLLSFVNTGALRNNETIVTNTRHYDSLLKALDEIQKVKYGLENNLSSDLMALDIKEALYQFGMITGQVTNDELLGNIFANFCIGK
;
A
#
# COMPACT_ATOMS: atom_id res chain seq x y z
N ALA A 1 25.26 5.17 -22.85
CA ALA A 1 23.90 5.03 -22.36
C ALA A 1 23.96 5.04 -20.84
N ARG A 2 23.47 6.10 -20.21
CA ARG A 2 23.34 6.23 -18.76
C ARG A 2 22.13 5.40 -18.34
N THR A 3 22.35 4.24 -17.75
CA THR A 3 21.32 3.55 -16.98
C THR A 3 21.26 4.19 -15.61
N THR A 4 20.39 5.15 -15.42
CA THR A 4 19.93 5.61 -14.12
C THR A 4 19.22 4.41 -13.49
N ARG A 5 19.83 3.82 -12.44
CA ARG A 5 19.15 2.91 -11.51
C ARG A 5 18.28 3.74 -10.59
N ASP A 6 17.24 4.32 -11.15
CA ASP A 6 16.19 4.94 -10.37
C ASP A 6 15.36 3.83 -9.72
N THR A 7 15.07 3.97 -8.46
CA THR A 7 14.15 3.08 -7.73
C THR A 7 12.81 3.14 -8.45
N ILE A 8 12.36 2.03 -9.03
CA ILE A 8 11.04 1.95 -9.65
C ILE A 8 10.05 1.87 -8.50
N GLU A 9 9.25 2.90 -8.35
CA GLU A 9 8.17 2.95 -7.38
C GLU A 9 6.86 2.85 -8.18
N ASP A 10 6.15 1.74 -8.05
CA ASP A 10 4.84 1.53 -8.67
C ASP A 10 3.76 1.54 -7.60
N GLU A 11 2.64 2.18 -7.88
CA GLU A 11 1.48 2.21 -7.03
C GLU A 11 0.39 1.30 -7.58
N LEU A 12 -0.13 0.38 -6.76
CA LEU A 12 -1.19 -0.54 -7.11
C LEU A 12 -2.32 -0.46 -6.09
N VAL A 13 -3.55 -0.32 -6.55
CA VAL A 13 -4.74 -0.35 -5.69
C VAL A 13 -5.22 -1.78 -5.49
N ILE A 14 -5.21 -2.26 -4.24
CA ILE A 14 -5.69 -3.57 -3.83
C ILE A 14 -6.82 -3.38 -2.81
N GLY A 15 -8.02 -3.86 -3.11
CA GLY A 15 -9.17 -3.72 -2.20
C GLY A 15 -9.52 -2.27 -1.84
N GLY A 16 -9.29 -1.32 -2.74
CA GLY A 16 -9.51 0.10 -2.51
C GLY A 16 -8.38 0.83 -1.77
N ILE A 17 -7.30 0.15 -1.42
CA ILE A 17 -6.14 0.70 -0.70
C ILE A 17 -4.97 0.81 -1.65
N GLY A 18 -4.32 1.99 -1.71
CA GLY A 18 -3.11 2.23 -2.49
C GLY A 18 -1.89 1.60 -1.80
N PHE A 19 -1.22 0.68 -2.50
CA PHE A 19 0.05 0.10 -2.09
C PHE A 19 1.16 0.63 -2.98
N ARG A 20 2.15 1.27 -2.39
CA ARG A 20 3.37 1.69 -3.08
C ARG A 20 4.42 0.59 -2.96
N PHE A 21 4.79 0.00 -4.09
CA PHE A 21 5.86 -0.99 -4.16
C PHE A 21 7.19 -0.31 -4.45
N ILE A 22 8.20 -0.66 -3.67
CA ILE A 22 9.55 -0.18 -3.86
C ILE A 22 10.38 -1.38 -4.30
N ASP A 23 10.75 -1.43 -5.59
CA ASP A 23 11.63 -2.47 -6.09
C ASP A 23 13.05 -2.25 -5.58
N THR A 24 13.64 -3.33 -5.07
CA THR A 24 15.02 -3.33 -4.58
C THR A 24 15.84 -4.34 -5.37
N ALA A 25 17.07 -3.97 -5.74
CA ALA A 25 18.04 -4.96 -6.21
C ALA A 25 18.22 -6.02 -5.14
N GLY A 26 18.03 -7.31 -5.47
CA GLY A 26 18.06 -8.41 -4.51
C GLY A 26 19.32 -8.40 -3.63
N ILE A 27 19.19 -8.91 -2.40
CA ILE A 27 20.28 -9.04 -1.43
C ILE A 27 21.15 -10.23 -1.84
N ARG A 28 21.99 -10.05 -2.86
CA ARG A 28 22.99 -11.08 -3.22
C ARG A 28 24.35 -10.68 -2.67
N GLU A 29 24.97 -11.57 -1.91
CA GLU A 29 26.35 -11.37 -1.48
C GLU A 29 27.27 -11.45 -2.68
N THR A 30 28.01 -10.36 -2.95
CA THR A 30 29.12 -10.34 -3.89
C THR A 30 30.30 -9.60 -3.29
N GLU A 31 31.49 -10.01 -3.70
CA GLU A 31 32.75 -9.39 -3.26
C GLU A 31 32.97 -8.01 -3.93
N ASP A 32 32.05 -7.54 -4.75
CA ASP A 32 32.18 -6.30 -5.48
C ASP A 32 31.68 -5.08 -4.68
N VAL A 33 32.48 -4.03 -4.61
CA VAL A 33 32.20 -2.77 -3.87
C VAL A 33 30.91 -2.10 -4.32
N VAL A 34 30.52 -2.25 -5.60
CA VAL A 34 29.30 -1.69 -6.17
C VAL A 34 28.06 -2.39 -5.62
N GLU A 35 28.16 -3.67 -5.31
CA GLU A 35 27.06 -4.49 -4.81
C GLU A 35 26.86 -4.34 -3.30
N SER A 36 27.92 -4.07 -2.55
CA SER A 36 27.83 -3.71 -1.11
C SER A 36 27.04 -2.40 -0.91
N ILE A 37 27.13 -1.45 -1.86
CA ILE A 37 26.31 -0.22 -1.88
C ILE A 37 24.84 -0.57 -2.18
N GLY A 38 24.59 -1.54 -3.06
CA GLY A 38 23.26 -2.04 -3.39
C GLY A 38 22.55 -2.67 -2.17
N ILE A 39 23.26 -3.51 -1.42
CA ILE A 39 22.76 -4.16 -0.20
C ILE A 39 22.40 -3.09 0.86
N ARG A 40 23.26 -2.10 1.09
CA ARG A 40 22.98 -1.03 2.04
C ARG A 40 21.72 -0.23 1.65
N LYS A 41 21.56 0.11 0.38
CA LYS A 41 20.35 0.78 -0.11
C LYS A 41 19.09 -0.09 0.06
N THR A 42 19.20 -1.39 -0.13
CA THR A 42 18.09 -2.33 0.13
C THR A 42 17.67 -2.29 1.60
N PHE A 43 18.61 -2.32 2.54
CA PHE A 43 18.29 -2.21 3.97
C PHE A 43 17.69 -0.86 4.36
N GLU A 44 18.19 0.25 3.79
CA GLU A 44 17.60 1.59 3.97
C GLU A 44 16.13 1.63 3.47
N LYS A 45 15.80 0.92 2.38
CA LYS A 45 14.44 0.80 1.86
C LYS A 45 13.56 -0.11 2.72
N ILE A 46 14.10 -1.21 3.22
CA ILE A 46 13.42 -2.07 4.18
C ILE A 46 13.06 -1.28 5.45
N GLU A 47 13.96 -0.42 5.94
CA GLU A 47 13.69 0.41 7.11
C GLU A 47 12.50 1.36 6.90
N GLN A 48 12.38 1.94 5.71
CA GLN A 48 11.28 2.84 5.32
C GLN A 48 9.97 2.10 5.00
N ALA A 49 10.04 0.85 4.56
CA ALA A 49 8.87 0.07 4.21
C ALA A 49 8.03 -0.31 5.44
N GLN A 50 6.72 -0.42 5.29
CA GLN A 50 5.82 -0.88 6.34
C GLN A 50 5.72 -2.42 6.36
N VAL A 51 5.81 -3.05 5.20
CA VAL A 51 5.83 -4.51 5.01
C VAL A 51 6.99 -4.86 4.10
N VAL A 52 7.66 -5.94 4.39
CA VAL A 52 8.72 -6.48 3.54
C VAL A 52 8.17 -7.69 2.79
N ILE A 53 8.34 -7.72 1.49
CA ILE A 53 8.05 -8.89 0.66
C ILE A 53 9.38 -9.50 0.25
N PHE A 54 9.62 -10.74 0.67
CA PHE A 54 10.76 -11.53 0.24
C PHE A 54 10.30 -12.51 -0.85
N LEU A 55 10.66 -12.21 -2.09
CA LEU A 55 10.23 -12.96 -3.27
C LEU A 55 11.40 -13.75 -3.87
N PHE A 56 11.20 -15.05 -4.09
CA PHE A 56 12.21 -15.91 -4.73
C PHE A 56 11.58 -16.91 -5.70
N ASP A 57 12.42 -17.49 -6.56
CA ASP A 57 12.03 -18.59 -7.47
C ASP A 57 12.02 -19.91 -6.67
N SER A 58 10.84 -20.46 -6.43
CA SER A 58 10.69 -21.68 -5.67
C SER A 58 11.24 -22.92 -6.38
N SER A 59 11.32 -22.89 -7.71
CA SER A 59 11.89 -24.01 -8.48
C SER A 59 13.40 -24.18 -8.28
N GLU A 60 14.09 -23.15 -7.79
CA GLU A 60 15.53 -23.18 -7.49
C GLU A 60 15.85 -23.47 -6.02
N PHE A 61 14.84 -23.69 -5.20
CA PHE A 61 15.03 -23.85 -3.73
C PHE A 61 15.94 -25.00 -3.35
N LYS A 62 15.91 -26.12 -4.08
CA LYS A 62 16.81 -27.25 -3.83
C LYS A 62 18.29 -26.89 -3.90
N VAL A 63 18.65 -25.92 -4.74
CA VAL A 63 20.03 -25.49 -4.96
C VAL A 63 20.40 -24.32 -4.06
N SER A 64 19.46 -23.39 -3.84
CA SER A 64 19.70 -22.11 -3.19
C SER A 64 19.10 -22.00 -1.78
N GLY A 65 18.38 -23.03 -1.28
CA GLY A 65 17.58 -22.96 -0.06
C GLY A 65 18.37 -22.57 1.20
N LEU A 66 19.60 -23.06 1.34
CA LEU A 66 20.46 -22.69 2.48
C LEU A 66 20.81 -21.19 2.46
N LYS A 67 21.13 -20.67 1.28
CA LYS A 67 21.44 -19.25 1.09
C LYS A 67 20.22 -18.37 1.35
N LEU A 68 19.06 -18.77 0.86
CA LEU A 68 17.77 -18.07 1.10
C LEU A 68 17.42 -18.02 2.59
N LYS A 69 17.63 -19.12 3.33
CA LYS A 69 17.41 -19.15 4.79
C LYS A 69 18.32 -18.17 5.52
N VAL A 70 19.59 -18.08 5.14
CA VAL A 70 20.54 -17.11 5.71
C VAL A 70 20.11 -15.67 5.42
N GLU A 71 19.64 -15.38 4.20
CA GLU A 71 19.15 -14.05 3.83
C GLU A 71 17.87 -13.68 4.62
N LEU A 72 16.93 -14.61 4.79
CA LEU A 72 15.73 -14.44 5.60
C LEU A 72 16.08 -14.17 7.08
N GLU A 73 17.02 -14.91 7.64
CA GLU A 73 17.47 -14.70 9.02
C GLU A 73 18.14 -13.34 9.21
N LYS A 74 18.93 -12.86 8.24
CA LYS A 74 19.51 -11.52 8.28
C LYS A 74 18.41 -10.45 8.36
N ILE A 75 17.36 -10.55 7.52
CA ILE A 75 16.23 -9.61 7.53
C ILE A 75 15.51 -9.67 8.88
N ARG A 76 15.17 -10.86 9.38
CA ARG A 76 14.48 -11.04 10.66
C ARG A 76 15.27 -10.49 11.84
N ASN A 77 16.57 -10.73 11.88
CA ASN A 77 17.44 -10.27 12.96
C ASN A 77 17.59 -8.74 12.93
N GLN A 78 17.67 -8.13 11.75
CA GLN A 78 17.85 -6.69 11.63
C GLN A 78 16.55 -5.91 11.79
N PHE A 79 15.41 -6.52 11.41
CA PHE A 79 14.09 -5.87 11.45
C PHE A 79 13.04 -6.77 12.14
N PRO A 80 13.23 -7.12 13.42
CA PRO A 80 12.41 -8.12 14.11
C PRO A 80 10.93 -7.74 14.26
N LEU A 81 10.61 -6.45 14.17
CA LEU A 81 9.24 -5.94 14.31
C LEU A 81 8.56 -5.67 12.96
N LYS A 82 9.28 -5.82 11.84
CA LYS A 82 8.70 -5.61 10.51
C LYS A 82 7.92 -6.82 10.05
N PRO A 83 6.67 -6.65 9.60
CA PRO A 83 5.95 -7.72 8.92
C PRO A 83 6.72 -8.19 7.69
N LEU A 84 6.92 -9.49 7.58
CA LEU A 84 7.66 -10.12 6.49
C LEU A 84 6.75 -11.15 5.81
N VAL A 85 6.50 -10.95 4.52
CA VAL A 85 5.77 -11.90 3.66
C VAL A 85 6.78 -12.65 2.80
N ILE A 86 6.83 -13.97 2.95
CA ILE A 86 7.76 -14.82 2.22
C ILE A 86 7.01 -15.49 1.06
N ILE A 87 7.45 -15.23 -0.16
CA ILE A 87 6.76 -15.67 -1.38
C ILE A 87 7.68 -16.54 -2.22
N GLY A 88 7.26 -17.78 -2.45
CA GLY A 88 7.85 -18.66 -3.46
C GLY A 88 7.05 -18.57 -4.77
N ASN A 89 7.62 -17.91 -5.77
CA ASN A 89 7.01 -17.83 -7.11
C ASN A 89 7.36 -19.05 -7.97
N LYS A 90 6.63 -19.24 -9.04
CA LYS A 90 6.72 -20.37 -9.99
C LYS A 90 6.34 -21.71 -9.36
N ALA A 91 5.35 -21.70 -8.45
CA ALA A 91 4.83 -22.92 -7.82
C ALA A 91 4.24 -23.91 -8.83
N ASP A 92 3.85 -23.45 -10.01
CA ASP A 92 3.43 -24.28 -11.14
C ASP A 92 4.49 -25.26 -11.63
N LYS A 93 5.75 -25.06 -11.26
CA LYS A 93 6.88 -25.95 -11.61
C LYS A 93 7.22 -26.97 -10.53
N LEU A 94 6.58 -26.90 -9.38
CA LEU A 94 6.88 -27.76 -8.25
C LEU A 94 6.01 -29.03 -8.27
N THR A 95 6.58 -30.13 -7.84
CA THR A 95 5.86 -31.35 -7.49
C THR A 95 5.25 -31.22 -6.08
N GLU A 96 4.26 -32.04 -5.74
CA GLU A 96 3.64 -32.06 -4.40
C GLU A 96 4.69 -32.28 -3.29
N ILE A 97 5.63 -33.19 -3.52
CA ILE A 97 6.72 -33.46 -2.56
C ILE A 97 7.60 -32.23 -2.33
N GLU A 98 7.87 -31.46 -3.38
CA GLU A 98 8.66 -30.22 -3.27
C GLU A 98 7.91 -29.14 -2.53
N ILE A 99 6.60 -29.04 -2.74
CA ILE A 99 5.70 -28.14 -1.99
C ILE A 99 5.72 -28.48 -0.50
N ASP A 100 5.56 -29.76 -0.15
CA ASP A 100 5.56 -30.22 1.25
C ASP A 100 6.89 -29.96 1.95
N ASN A 101 8.00 -30.24 1.27
CA ASN A 101 9.35 -29.96 1.78
C ASN A 101 9.54 -28.44 2.01
N LEU A 102 9.10 -27.60 1.06
CA LEU A 102 9.21 -26.15 1.15
C LEU A 102 8.40 -25.58 2.31
N LYS A 103 7.16 -26.06 2.49
CA LYS A 103 6.31 -25.68 3.63
C LYS A 103 6.85 -26.20 4.97
N SER A 104 7.51 -27.35 5.00
CA SER A 104 8.20 -27.85 6.19
C SER A 104 9.40 -26.98 6.55
N ASP A 105 10.14 -26.52 5.56
CA ASP A 105 11.34 -25.69 5.72
C ASP A 105 11.03 -24.23 6.05
N ILE A 106 9.94 -23.69 5.50
CA ILE A 106 9.47 -22.31 5.70
C ILE A 106 7.94 -22.35 5.88
N PRO A 107 7.46 -22.60 7.11
CA PRO A 107 6.03 -22.82 7.38
C PRO A 107 5.11 -21.65 6.97
N GLU A 108 5.61 -20.42 7.02
CA GLU A 108 4.87 -19.20 6.66
C GLU A 108 4.96 -18.83 5.18
N ILE A 109 5.51 -19.69 4.33
CA ILE A 109 5.66 -19.42 2.91
C ILE A 109 4.31 -19.35 2.20
N LEU A 110 4.12 -18.31 1.40
CA LEU A 110 3.05 -18.24 0.42
C LEU A 110 3.59 -18.67 -0.96
N LEU A 111 3.03 -19.74 -1.50
CA LEU A 111 3.39 -20.24 -2.83
C LEU A 111 2.46 -19.63 -3.87
N ILE A 112 3.05 -18.99 -4.87
CA ILE A 112 2.30 -18.40 -6.00
C ILE A 112 2.86 -18.86 -7.34
N SER A 113 2.03 -18.76 -8.36
CA SER A 113 2.49 -18.73 -9.76
C SER A 113 1.96 -17.44 -10.41
N ALA A 114 2.84 -16.47 -10.59
CA ALA A 114 2.48 -15.23 -11.26
C ALA A 114 2.04 -15.48 -12.72
N LYS A 115 2.60 -16.52 -13.37
CA LYS A 115 2.26 -16.89 -14.74
C LYS A 115 0.85 -17.45 -14.86
N GLU A 116 0.46 -18.33 -13.93
CA GLU A 116 -0.84 -19.01 -13.93
C GLU A 116 -1.87 -18.30 -13.03
N ASN A 117 -1.51 -17.15 -12.44
CA ASN A 117 -2.33 -16.38 -11.49
C ASN A 117 -2.80 -17.18 -10.26
N LEU A 118 -2.02 -18.18 -9.83
CA LEU A 118 -2.30 -19.00 -8.64
C LEU A 118 -1.73 -18.33 -7.39
N GLY A 119 -2.48 -18.35 -6.28
CA GLY A 119 -2.05 -17.81 -4.98
C GLY A 119 -1.99 -16.26 -4.92
N VAL A 120 -2.31 -15.57 -6.01
CA VAL A 120 -2.22 -14.09 -6.06
C VAL A 120 -3.30 -13.43 -5.22
N ASP A 121 -4.48 -14.02 -5.13
CA ASP A 121 -5.55 -13.46 -4.30
C ASP A 121 -5.29 -13.68 -2.81
N GLU A 122 -4.65 -14.78 -2.41
CA GLU A 122 -4.15 -15.00 -1.06
C GLU A 122 -3.11 -13.95 -0.67
N LEU A 123 -2.19 -13.61 -1.58
CA LEU A 123 -1.22 -12.53 -1.39
C LEU A 123 -1.91 -11.18 -1.17
N LYS A 124 -2.89 -10.83 -2.01
CA LYS A 124 -3.68 -9.60 -1.85
C LYS A 124 -4.37 -9.55 -0.49
N ASN A 125 -5.02 -10.65 -0.09
CA ASN A 125 -5.71 -10.76 1.19
C ASN A 125 -4.73 -10.63 2.37
N GLN A 126 -3.55 -11.22 2.28
CA GLN A 126 -2.50 -11.09 3.29
C GLN A 126 -2.01 -9.65 3.40
N LEU A 127 -1.79 -8.95 2.28
CA LEU A 127 -1.42 -7.53 2.29
C LEU A 127 -2.51 -6.65 2.92
N LEU A 128 -3.78 -6.88 2.56
CA LEU A 128 -4.92 -6.18 3.16
C LEU A 128 -5.06 -6.45 4.66
N SER A 129 -4.72 -7.66 5.13
CA SER A 129 -4.80 -7.99 6.56
C SER A 129 -3.86 -7.13 7.41
N PHE A 130 -2.68 -6.76 6.91
CA PHE A 130 -1.77 -5.87 7.63
C PHE A 130 -2.36 -4.48 7.84
N VAL A 131 -3.11 -3.96 6.88
CA VAL A 131 -3.80 -2.67 7.00
C VAL A 131 -4.97 -2.77 7.97
N ASN A 132 -5.82 -3.80 7.83
CA ASN A 132 -7.04 -3.98 8.62
C ASN A 132 -6.77 -4.30 10.09
N THR A 133 -5.69 -5.02 10.39
CA THR A 133 -5.36 -5.42 11.78
C THR A 133 -4.59 -4.36 12.55
N GLY A 134 -4.23 -3.23 11.92
CA GLY A 134 -3.37 -2.21 12.53
C GLY A 134 -1.95 -2.72 12.83
N ALA A 135 -1.53 -3.85 12.25
CA ALA A 135 -0.18 -4.39 12.40
C ALA A 135 0.89 -3.48 11.80
N LEU A 136 0.49 -2.57 10.92
CA LEU A 136 1.33 -1.51 10.35
C LEU A 136 1.42 -0.31 11.30
N ARG A 137 1.72 -0.55 12.57
CA ARG A 137 1.88 0.51 13.58
C ARG A 137 3.15 1.34 13.35
N ASN A 138 3.18 2.11 12.29
CA ASN A 138 3.78 3.44 12.32
C ASN A 138 2.62 4.44 12.37
N ASN A 139 2.49 5.09 13.50
CA ASN A 139 1.33 5.91 13.91
C ASN A 139 0.88 7.00 12.91
N GLU A 140 1.66 7.29 11.89
CA GLU A 140 1.35 8.38 10.96
C GLU A 140 0.46 7.96 9.79
N THR A 141 0.64 6.76 9.21
CA THR A 141 -0.09 6.36 7.98
C THR A 141 -1.49 5.81 8.29
N ILE A 142 -1.66 5.06 9.39
CA ILE A 142 -2.99 4.53 9.80
C ILE A 142 -3.88 5.67 10.27
N VAL A 143 -3.32 6.62 11.03
CA VAL A 143 -4.06 7.83 11.47
C VAL A 143 -4.46 8.69 10.28
N THR A 144 -3.61 8.79 9.25
CA THR A 144 -3.91 9.54 8.03
C THR A 144 -5.04 8.87 7.23
N ASN A 145 -4.98 7.56 7.01
CA ASN A 145 -6.03 6.83 6.29
C ASN A 145 -7.37 6.83 7.05
N THR A 146 -7.37 6.64 8.37
CA THR A 146 -8.58 6.72 9.19
C THR A 146 -9.16 8.13 9.18
N ARG A 147 -8.33 9.16 9.28
CA ARG A 147 -8.78 10.56 9.17
C ARG A 147 -9.36 10.87 7.79
N HIS A 148 -8.72 10.39 6.72
CA HIS A 148 -9.24 10.55 5.36
C HIS A 148 -10.57 9.82 5.20
N TYR A 149 -10.69 8.61 5.71
CA TYR A 149 -11.94 7.85 5.70
C TYR A 149 -13.06 8.57 6.47
N ASP A 150 -12.77 9.04 7.69
CA ASP A 150 -13.72 9.81 8.50
C ASP A 150 -14.13 11.12 7.80
N SER A 151 -13.18 11.81 7.17
CA SER A 151 -13.48 13.01 6.39
C SER A 151 -14.34 12.70 5.16
N LEU A 152 -14.11 11.59 4.47
CA LEU A 152 -14.93 11.16 3.35
C LEU A 152 -16.35 10.79 3.79
N LEU A 153 -16.52 10.11 4.92
CA LEU A 153 -17.85 9.81 5.48
C LEU A 153 -18.62 11.09 5.82
N LYS A 154 -17.95 12.06 6.45
CA LYS A 154 -18.58 13.35 6.76
C LYS A 154 -18.95 14.11 5.49
N ALA A 155 -18.04 14.16 4.49
CA ALA A 155 -18.34 14.78 3.21
C ALA A 155 -19.53 14.12 2.51
N LEU A 156 -19.65 12.78 2.57
CA LEU A 156 -20.78 12.04 2.01
C LEU A 156 -22.10 12.40 2.70
N ASP A 157 -22.10 12.50 4.04
CA ASP A 157 -23.27 12.90 4.81
C ASP A 157 -23.76 14.30 4.41
N GLU A 158 -22.86 15.26 4.29
CA GLU A 158 -23.18 16.61 3.84
C GLU A 158 -23.72 16.65 2.40
N ILE A 159 -23.13 15.88 1.49
CA ILE A 159 -23.64 15.76 0.11
C ILE A 159 -25.05 15.15 0.07
N GLN A 160 -25.34 14.20 0.95
CA GLN A 160 -26.69 13.62 1.06
C GLN A 160 -27.71 14.65 1.56
N LYS A 161 -27.33 15.53 2.50
CA LYS A 161 -28.18 16.67 2.95
C LYS A 161 -28.45 17.64 1.80
N VAL A 162 -27.42 17.97 0.99
CA VAL A 162 -27.59 18.82 -0.21
C VAL A 162 -28.56 18.16 -1.20
N LYS A 163 -28.40 16.88 -1.48
CA LYS A 163 -29.32 16.13 -2.35
C LYS A 163 -30.75 16.20 -1.84
N TYR A 164 -30.96 15.93 -0.56
CA TYR A 164 -32.26 16.01 0.08
C TYR A 164 -32.85 17.43 -0.02
N GLY A 165 -32.03 18.46 0.19
CA GLY A 165 -32.41 19.86 0.06
C GLY A 165 -32.91 20.21 -1.34
N LEU A 166 -32.21 19.73 -2.39
CA LEU A 166 -32.58 19.90 -3.78
C LEU A 166 -33.92 19.19 -4.10
N GLU A 167 -34.11 17.97 -3.64
CA GLU A 167 -35.33 17.20 -3.87
C GLU A 167 -36.56 17.80 -3.14
N ASN A 168 -36.33 18.52 -2.03
CA ASN A 168 -37.39 19.13 -1.22
C ASN A 168 -37.50 20.66 -1.37
N ASN A 169 -36.84 21.25 -2.36
CA ASN A 169 -36.84 22.69 -2.62
C ASN A 169 -36.48 23.57 -1.41
N LEU A 170 -35.50 23.13 -0.60
CA LEU A 170 -34.97 23.92 0.50
C LEU A 170 -34.22 25.16 -0.02
N SER A 171 -34.08 26.19 0.83
CA SER A 171 -33.40 27.42 0.46
C SER A 171 -31.92 27.16 0.12
N SER A 172 -31.42 27.88 -0.89
CA SER A 172 -30.01 27.78 -1.33
C SER A 172 -29.01 28.08 -0.21
N ASP A 173 -29.38 28.94 0.74
CA ASP A 173 -28.53 29.35 1.85
C ASP A 173 -28.23 28.17 2.79
N LEU A 174 -29.23 27.31 3.05
CA LEU A 174 -29.02 26.10 3.87
C LEU A 174 -28.12 25.10 3.15
N MET A 175 -28.38 24.85 1.87
CA MET A 175 -27.53 23.94 1.07
C MET A 175 -26.10 24.46 0.92
N ALA A 176 -25.89 25.78 0.89
CA ALA A 176 -24.54 26.36 0.80
C ALA A 176 -23.67 26.03 2.03
N LEU A 177 -24.28 25.89 3.22
CA LEU A 177 -23.58 25.49 4.43
C LEU A 177 -23.12 24.02 4.34
N ASP A 178 -24.00 23.14 3.89
CA ASP A 178 -23.68 21.71 3.74
C ASP A 178 -22.59 21.50 2.65
N ILE A 179 -22.67 22.24 1.54
CA ILE A 179 -21.64 22.24 0.49
C ILE A 179 -20.29 22.71 1.06
N LYS A 180 -20.30 23.78 1.84
CA LYS A 180 -19.08 24.30 2.46
C LYS A 180 -18.42 23.28 3.39
N GLU A 181 -19.22 22.59 4.20
CA GLU A 181 -18.71 21.55 5.09
C GLU A 181 -18.16 20.37 4.31
N ALA A 182 -18.84 19.91 3.25
CA ALA A 182 -18.32 18.87 2.38
C ALA A 182 -16.97 19.24 1.75
N LEU A 183 -16.84 20.47 1.26
CA LEU A 183 -15.58 20.99 0.70
C LEU A 183 -14.48 21.10 1.74
N TYR A 184 -14.81 21.50 2.96
CA TYR A 184 -13.85 21.51 4.08
C TYR A 184 -13.31 20.11 4.37
N GLN A 185 -14.18 19.10 4.41
CA GLN A 185 -13.76 17.71 4.63
C GLN A 185 -12.85 17.19 3.49
N PHE A 186 -13.11 17.55 2.23
CA PHE A 186 -12.20 17.26 1.10
C PHE A 186 -10.87 18.01 1.23
N GLY A 187 -10.90 19.27 1.67
CA GLY A 187 -9.70 20.07 1.92
C GLY A 187 -8.77 19.46 2.98
N MET A 188 -9.35 18.83 3.99
CA MET A 188 -8.59 18.09 5.03
C MET A 188 -7.84 16.88 4.47
N ILE A 189 -8.32 16.27 3.38
CA ILE A 189 -7.67 15.14 2.71
C ILE A 189 -6.57 15.62 1.78
N THR A 190 -6.84 16.67 1.00
CA THR A 190 -5.91 17.18 -0.02
C THR A 190 -4.84 18.12 0.52
N GLY A 191 -4.98 18.55 1.78
CA GLY A 191 -4.12 19.59 2.38
C GLY A 191 -4.40 21.00 1.86
N GLN A 192 -5.46 21.18 1.05
CA GLN A 192 -5.90 22.48 0.52
C GLN A 192 -7.07 23.00 1.35
N VAL A 193 -6.78 23.68 2.45
CA VAL A 193 -7.81 24.43 3.20
C VAL A 193 -7.69 25.90 2.80
N THR A 194 -8.33 26.28 1.70
CA THR A 194 -8.51 27.70 1.35
C THR A 194 -10.00 28.05 1.41
N ASN A 195 -10.38 28.65 2.55
CA ASN A 195 -11.77 28.96 2.87
C ASN A 195 -12.38 30.10 2.05
N ASP A 196 -11.60 31.00 1.46
CA ASP A 196 -12.13 32.27 0.93
C ASP A 196 -12.36 32.31 -0.58
N GLU A 197 -11.57 31.58 -1.36
CA GLU A 197 -11.73 31.58 -2.83
C GLU A 197 -12.92 30.75 -3.33
N LEU A 198 -13.24 29.65 -2.65
CA LEU A 198 -14.36 28.78 -3.04
C LEU A 198 -15.72 29.41 -2.79
N LEU A 199 -15.86 30.16 -1.67
CA LEU A 199 -17.10 30.89 -1.36
C LEU A 199 -17.35 32.00 -2.35
N GLY A 200 -16.32 32.74 -2.76
CA GLY A 200 -16.43 33.80 -3.76
C GLY A 200 -16.97 33.28 -5.09
N ASN A 201 -16.51 32.12 -5.55
CA ASN A 201 -16.94 31.52 -6.81
C ASN A 201 -18.36 30.93 -6.76
N ILE A 202 -18.78 30.33 -5.64
CA ILE A 202 -20.14 29.78 -5.48
C ILE A 202 -21.16 30.93 -5.45
N PHE A 203 -20.92 31.98 -4.67
CA PHE A 203 -21.83 33.12 -4.60
C PHE A 203 -21.81 33.99 -5.87
N ALA A 204 -20.71 34.05 -6.60
CA ALA A 204 -20.65 34.80 -7.87
C ALA A 204 -21.37 34.10 -9.03
N ASN A 205 -21.45 32.76 -9.02
CA ASN A 205 -22.05 32.00 -10.13
C ASN A 205 -23.46 31.48 -9.86
N PHE A 206 -23.91 31.43 -8.62
CA PHE A 206 -25.31 31.22 -8.28
C PHE A 206 -25.99 32.59 -8.18
N CYS A 207 -26.71 33.01 -9.22
CA CYS A 207 -27.58 34.17 -9.17
C CYS A 207 -28.61 34.00 -8.04
N ILE A 208 -28.29 34.52 -6.86
CA ILE A 208 -29.26 34.69 -5.79
C ILE A 208 -29.93 36.05 -6.01
N GLY A 209 -31.16 36.01 -6.46
CA GLY A 209 -32.07 37.12 -6.36
C GLY A 209 -32.30 37.95 -7.64
N LYS A 210 -33.26 37.56 -8.42
CA LYS A 210 -34.27 38.44 -8.97
C LYS A 210 -35.65 37.84 -8.80
#